data_6003ed1552bad38a85fb4b056b4a4807
#
_entry.id   6003ed1552bad38a85fb4b056b4a4807
#
_cell.length_a   1.000
_cell.length_b   1.000
_cell.length_c   1.000
_cell.angle_alpha   90.00
_cell.angle_beta   90.00
_cell.angle_gamma   90.00
#
_symmetry.space_group_name_H-M   'P 1'
#
loop_
_entity.id
_entity.type
_entity.pdbx_description
1 polymer ?
#
loop_
_entity_poly.entity_id
_entity_poly.type
_entity_poly.pdbx_seq_one_letter_code
_entity_poly.pdbx_strand_id
1 'polypeptide(L)'
;MWGVRRGLFSNEAGQGSAPIAHSAAKTDEPVSEGVVALLEPFIDTIIICTMTGLLIIMTGVWSDRFETEITLSGGDLSYRAVQVDGGYEDMSPDAPIRIDAGGHAATGPDDPQISWHEVPVQMLYVDEAQTQPFSGTIDPVSGTATGDDGQTYTSLHGMAVESGAPLTMAAFRRGLSPLGDWGHYIVVLSVLLFAISTAIAWSYYGDRCANYLFGARAVIPYKVIFVMLHFVGAVLPLSVIWDLGDVFLSIVIWPNLIALGILAPQVVAMTRDYFERKPWRDK
;
A
#
# COMPACT_ATOMS: atom_id res chain seq x y z
N MET A 1 -9.54 10.83 1.65
CA MET A 1 -8.31 11.10 0.91
C MET A 1 -7.47 9.84 0.65
N TRP A 2 -7.22 9.00 1.64
CA TRP A 2 -6.45 7.75 1.50
C TRP A 2 -6.96 6.80 0.42
N GLY A 3 -8.26 6.57 0.32
CA GLY A 3 -8.83 5.67 -0.70
C GLY A 3 -8.55 6.13 -2.14
N VAL A 4 -8.59 7.42 -2.41
CA VAL A 4 -8.25 7.96 -3.75
C VAL A 4 -6.78 7.75 -4.06
N ARG A 5 -5.89 8.04 -3.10
CA ARG A 5 -4.44 7.87 -3.23
C ARG A 5 -4.08 6.41 -3.51
N ARG A 6 -4.65 5.49 -2.73
CA ARG A 6 -4.42 4.04 -2.90
C ARG A 6 -5.04 3.49 -4.18
N GLY A 7 -6.21 3.99 -4.58
CA GLY A 7 -6.83 3.62 -5.85
C GLY A 7 -6.02 4.06 -7.07
N LEU A 8 -5.44 5.26 -7.04
CA LEU A 8 -4.53 5.73 -8.09
C LEU A 8 -3.28 4.84 -8.21
N PHE A 9 -2.75 4.36 -7.09
CA PHE A 9 -1.60 3.48 -7.07
C PHE A 9 -1.95 2.06 -7.52
N SER A 10 -3.02 1.47 -6.99
CA SER A 10 -3.41 0.08 -7.26
C SER A 10 -3.88 -0.13 -8.69
N ASN A 11 -4.69 0.78 -9.23
CA ASN A 11 -5.23 0.66 -10.59
C ASN A 11 -4.34 1.31 -11.66
N GLU A 12 -3.14 1.79 -11.28
CA GLU A 12 -2.24 2.54 -12.17
C GLU A 12 -2.93 3.70 -12.92
N ALA A 13 -4.03 4.22 -12.34
CA ALA A 13 -4.88 5.21 -12.99
C ALA A 13 -4.13 6.52 -13.21
N GLY A 14 -4.08 6.96 -14.46
CA GLY A 14 -3.38 8.19 -14.84
C GLY A 14 -1.85 8.08 -14.90
N GLN A 15 -1.25 6.93 -14.62
CA GLN A 15 0.21 6.73 -14.69
C GLN A 15 0.73 6.53 -16.12
N GLY A 16 -0.11 6.01 -17.03
CA GLY A 16 0.27 5.72 -18.41
C GLY A 16 1.01 4.39 -18.59
N SER A 17 1.09 3.57 -17.55
CA SER A 17 1.71 2.24 -17.56
C SER A 17 0.86 1.20 -18.28
N ALA A 18 -0.44 1.13 -17.99
CA ALA A 18 -1.37 0.21 -18.63
C ALA A 18 -1.35 0.29 -20.17
N PRO A 19 -1.34 1.46 -20.85
CA PRO A 19 -1.19 1.54 -22.29
C PRO A 19 0.07 0.88 -22.84
N ILE A 20 1.16 0.81 -22.08
CA ILE A 20 2.41 0.14 -22.50
C ILE A 20 2.19 -1.37 -22.58
N ALA A 21 1.49 -1.97 -21.60
CA ALA A 21 1.13 -3.38 -21.62
C ALA A 21 0.17 -3.69 -22.77
N HIS A 22 -0.93 -2.95 -22.88
CA HIS A 22 -1.97 -3.16 -23.88
C HIS A 22 -1.47 -2.91 -25.31
N SER A 23 -0.46 -2.05 -25.51
CA SER A 23 0.16 -1.83 -26.82
C SER A 23 0.87 -3.07 -27.39
N ALA A 24 1.18 -4.06 -26.56
CA ALA A 24 1.75 -5.33 -26.98
C ALA A 24 0.70 -6.36 -27.43
N ALA A 25 -0.58 -6.09 -27.22
CA ALA A 25 -1.65 -6.98 -27.62
C ALA A 25 -1.74 -7.10 -29.14
N LYS A 26 -1.94 -8.33 -29.63
CA LYS A 26 -2.17 -8.58 -31.04
C LYS A 26 -3.63 -8.30 -31.38
N THR A 27 -3.89 -7.12 -31.89
CA THR A 27 -5.24 -6.67 -32.27
C THR A 27 -5.22 -6.00 -33.63
N ASP A 28 -6.35 -6.08 -34.36
CA ASP A 28 -6.51 -5.42 -35.64
C ASP A 28 -6.85 -3.92 -35.45
N GLU A 29 -7.49 -3.57 -34.33
CA GLU A 29 -7.93 -2.21 -34.03
C GLU A 29 -7.65 -1.84 -32.57
N PRO A 30 -7.04 -0.68 -32.29
CA PRO A 30 -6.74 -0.24 -30.92
C PRO A 30 -7.96 -0.16 -30.01
N VAL A 31 -9.12 0.21 -30.55
CA VAL A 31 -10.37 0.35 -29.78
C VAL A 31 -10.82 -1.00 -29.19
N SER A 32 -10.63 -2.11 -29.93
CA SER A 32 -11.01 -3.42 -29.42
C SER A 32 -10.23 -3.80 -28.16
N GLU A 33 -8.94 -3.51 -28.13
CA GLU A 33 -8.10 -3.72 -26.93
C GLU A 33 -8.48 -2.76 -25.82
N GLY A 34 -8.74 -1.48 -26.14
CA GLY A 34 -9.19 -0.49 -25.15
C GLY A 34 -10.50 -0.89 -24.47
N VAL A 35 -11.44 -1.50 -25.19
CA VAL A 35 -12.69 -2.01 -24.60
C VAL A 35 -12.43 -3.19 -23.66
N VAL A 36 -11.52 -4.09 -24.04
CA VAL A 36 -11.12 -5.22 -23.17
C VAL A 36 -10.42 -4.70 -21.90
N ALA A 37 -9.55 -3.72 -22.05
CA ALA A 37 -8.84 -3.09 -20.92
C ALA A 37 -9.77 -2.46 -19.88
N LEU A 38 -10.98 -2.03 -20.26
CA LEU A 38 -11.99 -1.54 -19.30
C LEU A 38 -12.48 -2.62 -18.32
N LEU A 39 -12.31 -3.90 -18.65
CA LEU A 39 -12.69 -5.00 -17.74
C LEU A 39 -11.73 -5.14 -16.56
N GLU A 40 -10.48 -4.72 -16.72
CA GLU A 40 -9.47 -4.82 -15.67
C GLU A 40 -9.88 -4.09 -14.38
N PRO A 41 -10.12 -2.76 -14.38
CA PRO A 41 -10.55 -2.07 -13.17
C PRO A 41 -11.92 -2.51 -12.68
N PHE A 42 -12.80 -3.00 -13.57
CA PHE A 42 -14.09 -3.54 -13.17
C PHE A 42 -13.92 -4.84 -12.36
N ILE A 43 -13.12 -5.77 -12.85
CA ILE A 43 -12.90 -7.05 -12.17
C ILE A 43 -12.09 -6.83 -10.89
N ASP A 44 -10.97 -6.12 -10.97
CA ASP A 44 -10.07 -5.91 -9.84
C ASP A 44 -10.74 -5.08 -8.74
N THR A 45 -11.25 -3.91 -9.08
CA THR A 45 -11.75 -2.96 -8.08
C THR A 45 -13.20 -3.27 -7.66
N ILE A 46 -14.12 -3.47 -8.63
CA ILE A 46 -15.53 -3.64 -8.27
C ILE A 46 -15.78 -5.05 -7.72
N ILE A 47 -15.20 -6.08 -8.32
CA ILE A 47 -15.46 -7.46 -7.88
C ILE A 47 -14.50 -7.86 -6.76
N ILE A 48 -13.21 -7.90 -7.00
CA ILE A 48 -12.24 -8.48 -6.05
C ILE A 48 -12.10 -7.63 -4.79
N CYS A 49 -11.91 -6.31 -4.92
CA CYS A 49 -11.78 -5.44 -3.74
C CYS A 49 -13.08 -5.40 -2.93
N THR A 50 -14.25 -5.42 -3.57
CA THR A 50 -15.53 -5.49 -2.84
C THR A 50 -15.68 -6.81 -2.10
N MET A 51 -15.34 -7.94 -2.72
CA MET A 51 -15.37 -9.24 -2.06
C MET A 51 -14.43 -9.29 -0.85
N THR A 52 -13.22 -8.80 -0.99
CA THR A 52 -12.23 -8.74 0.10
C THR A 52 -12.71 -7.82 1.22
N GLY A 53 -13.21 -6.64 0.89
CA GLY A 53 -13.76 -5.69 1.88
C GLY A 53 -14.96 -6.25 2.63
N LEU A 54 -15.89 -6.90 1.92
CA LEU A 54 -17.04 -7.57 2.55
C LEU A 54 -16.59 -8.69 3.48
N LEU A 55 -15.60 -9.49 3.09
CA LEU A 55 -15.07 -10.55 3.94
C LEU A 55 -14.48 -10.00 5.24
N ILE A 56 -13.70 -8.92 5.18
CA ILE A 56 -13.14 -8.25 6.36
C ILE A 56 -14.26 -7.75 7.27
N ILE A 57 -15.28 -7.08 6.72
CA ILE A 57 -16.42 -6.55 7.49
C ILE A 57 -17.25 -7.67 8.11
N MET A 58 -17.61 -8.68 7.33
CA MET A 58 -18.47 -9.78 7.78
C MET A 58 -17.81 -10.66 8.84
N THR A 59 -16.49 -10.84 8.78
CA THR A 59 -15.76 -11.59 9.79
C THR A 59 -15.49 -10.81 11.07
N GLY A 60 -15.62 -9.48 11.05
CA GLY A 60 -15.41 -8.62 12.20
C GLY A 60 -13.96 -8.42 12.61
N VAL A 61 -12.99 -8.97 11.87
CA VAL A 61 -11.55 -8.89 12.21
C VAL A 61 -11.00 -7.47 12.22
N TRP A 62 -11.65 -6.55 11.53
CA TRP A 62 -11.26 -5.13 11.50
C TRP A 62 -11.31 -4.43 12.86
N SER A 63 -12.09 -4.97 13.81
CA SER A 63 -12.21 -4.44 15.16
C SER A 63 -11.43 -5.24 16.20
N ASP A 64 -10.85 -6.36 15.81
CA ASP A 64 -10.06 -7.20 16.73
C ASP A 64 -8.73 -6.55 17.05
N ARG A 65 -8.21 -6.90 18.23
CA ARG A 65 -6.86 -6.57 18.65
C ARG A 65 -6.01 -7.83 18.63
N PHE A 66 -4.83 -7.70 18.07
CA PHE A 66 -3.85 -8.78 17.96
C PHE A 66 -2.59 -8.41 18.74
N GLU A 67 -1.92 -9.43 19.25
CA GLU A 67 -0.58 -9.27 19.80
C GLU A 67 0.35 -8.86 18.67
N THR A 68 0.85 -7.63 18.71
CA THR A 68 1.60 -7.01 17.61
C THR A 68 2.92 -6.46 18.12
N GLU A 69 3.98 -6.71 17.38
CA GLU A 69 5.26 -6.03 17.57
C GLU A 69 5.16 -4.64 16.93
N ILE A 70 5.32 -3.62 17.75
CA ILE A 70 5.24 -2.21 17.38
C ILE A 70 6.66 -1.69 17.16
N THR A 71 7.09 -1.59 15.92
CA THR A 71 8.39 -1.02 15.56
C THR A 71 8.37 0.50 15.73
N LEU A 72 9.35 1.03 16.47
CA LEU A 72 9.41 2.46 16.81
C LEU A 72 9.97 3.33 15.67
N SER A 73 10.62 2.71 14.69
CA SER A 73 11.12 3.35 13.48
C SER A 73 10.34 2.86 12.27
N GLY A 74 9.27 3.54 11.91
CA GLY A 74 8.51 3.12 10.75
C GLY A 74 7.23 3.94 10.56
N GLY A 75 6.70 3.96 9.34
CA GLY A 75 5.52 4.74 8.98
C GLY A 75 4.19 4.20 9.52
N ASP A 76 4.21 3.04 10.18
CA ASP A 76 3.00 2.42 10.77
C ASP A 76 2.70 2.95 12.17
N LEU A 77 3.72 3.49 12.85
CA LEU A 77 3.59 4.17 14.13
C LEU A 77 3.40 5.66 13.89
N SER A 78 2.35 6.20 14.46
CA SER A 78 2.06 7.63 14.40
C SER A 78 1.79 8.17 15.80
N TYR A 79 2.14 9.43 15.99
CA TYR A 79 1.88 10.19 17.20
C TYR A 79 0.84 11.23 16.87
N ARG A 80 -0.28 11.25 17.62
CA ARG A 80 -1.40 12.14 17.35
C ARG A 80 -1.62 13.11 18.49
N ALA A 81 -1.80 14.38 18.14
CA ALA A 81 -2.31 15.35 19.08
C ALA A 81 -3.76 15.08 19.40
N VAL A 82 -4.14 15.36 20.65
CA VAL A 82 -5.53 15.36 21.05
C VAL A 82 -6.29 16.47 20.31
N GLN A 83 -7.47 16.08 19.95
CA GLN A 83 -8.52 16.74 19.23
C GLN A 83 -8.51 18.28 19.22
N VAL A 84 -8.34 18.86 18.05
CA VAL A 84 -8.76 20.22 17.75
C VAL A 84 -9.92 20.12 16.75
N ASP A 85 -11.10 20.65 17.10
CA ASP A 85 -12.30 20.75 16.25
C ASP A 85 -12.81 19.44 15.61
N GLY A 86 -12.75 18.30 16.33
CA GLY A 86 -13.39 17.06 15.91
C GLY A 86 -12.54 16.16 15.02
N GLY A 87 -11.26 16.44 14.82
CA GLY A 87 -10.29 15.62 14.11
C GLY A 87 -9.03 15.33 14.93
N TYR A 88 -8.24 14.38 14.47
CA TYR A 88 -6.87 14.15 14.96
C TYR A 88 -5.90 14.70 13.92
N GLU A 89 -4.90 15.46 14.35
CA GLU A 89 -3.75 15.83 13.52
C GLU A 89 -2.59 14.88 13.81
N ASP A 90 -1.94 14.38 12.76
CA ASP A 90 -0.70 13.64 12.92
C ASP A 90 0.37 14.62 13.41
N MET A 91 0.93 14.32 14.56
CA MET A 91 2.09 15.03 15.08
C MET A 91 3.32 14.14 14.94
N SER A 92 4.42 14.73 14.48
CA SER A 92 5.75 14.21 14.80
C SER A 92 6.22 15.01 16.02
N PRO A 93 6.09 14.48 17.23
CA PRO A 93 6.56 15.19 18.39
C PRO A 93 8.07 15.35 18.30
N ASP A 94 8.55 16.60 18.40
CA ASP A 94 9.97 16.90 18.44
C ASP A 94 10.60 16.54 19.81
N ALA A 95 9.76 16.15 20.77
CA ALA A 95 10.15 15.84 22.13
C ALA A 95 9.88 14.37 22.49
N PRO A 96 10.73 13.74 23.32
CA PRO A 96 10.50 12.40 23.83
C PRO A 96 9.18 12.27 24.60
N ILE A 97 8.49 11.13 24.40
CA ILE A 97 7.21 10.84 25.01
C ILE A 97 7.42 9.93 26.21
N ARG A 98 6.95 10.37 27.38
CA ARG A 98 7.01 9.58 28.62
C ARG A 98 5.88 8.55 28.64
N ILE A 99 6.22 7.30 28.96
CA ILE A 99 5.29 6.20 29.23
C ILE A 99 5.36 5.84 30.71
N ASP A 100 4.23 5.81 31.38
CA ASP A 100 4.15 5.50 32.81
C ASP A 100 4.36 4.02 33.13
N ALA A 101 4.61 3.73 34.39
CA ALA A 101 4.88 2.37 34.91
C ALA A 101 3.77 1.34 34.63
N GLY A 102 2.61 1.75 34.19
CA GLY A 102 1.52 0.88 33.73
C GLY A 102 1.53 0.57 32.24
N GLY A 103 2.49 1.10 31.48
CA GLY A 103 2.55 0.95 30.02
C GLY A 103 1.54 1.82 29.27
N HIS A 104 0.85 2.74 29.94
CA HIS A 104 -0.15 3.59 29.33
C HIS A 104 0.49 4.70 28.47
N ALA A 105 0.10 4.72 27.21
CA ALA A 105 0.65 5.63 26.21
C ALA A 105 0.07 7.06 26.28
N ALA A 106 -0.97 7.29 27.08
CA ALA A 106 -1.55 8.63 27.29
C ALA A 106 -2.17 8.67 28.69
N THR A 107 -1.78 9.64 29.52
CA THR A 107 -2.25 9.80 30.89
C THR A 107 -3.20 10.99 31.06
N GLY A 108 -3.23 11.89 30.10
CA GLY A 108 -4.06 13.10 30.12
C GLY A 108 -4.77 13.37 28.78
N PRO A 109 -5.76 14.29 28.80
CA PRO A 109 -6.50 14.65 27.59
C PRO A 109 -5.62 15.40 26.55
N ASP A 110 -4.51 15.96 26.98
CA ASP A 110 -3.59 16.75 26.14
C ASP A 110 -2.32 15.96 25.76
N ASP A 111 -2.19 14.71 26.21
CA ASP A 111 -1.02 13.89 25.92
C ASP A 111 -1.10 13.31 24.50
N PRO A 112 0.03 13.24 23.77
CA PRO A 112 0.05 12.63 22.43
C PRO A 112 -0.31 11.17 22.53
N GLN A 113 -1.26 10.73 21.70
CA GLN A 113 -1.63 9.33 21.59
C GLN A 113 -0.66 8.60 20.64
N ILE A 114 -0.20 7.44 21.06
CA ILE A 114 0.54 6.52 20.22
C ILE A 114 -0.48 5.67 19.45
N SER A 115 -0.41 5.71 18.14
CA SER A 115 -1.32 4.97 17.26
C SER A 115 -0.52 4.05 16.34
N TRP A 116 -1.03 2.84 16.17
CA TRP A 116 -0.55 1.86 15.21
C TRP A 116 -1.59 1.71 14.12
N HIS A 117 -1.20 1.90 12.85
CA HIS A 117 -2.13 1.98 11.72
C HIS A 117 -3.32 2.93 11.99
N GLU A 118 -3.02 4.10 12.54
CA GLU A 118 -4.01 5.14 12.88
C GLU A 118 -4.99 4.79 14.01
N VAL A 119 -4.83 3.65 14.68
CA VAL A 119 -5.66 3.24 15.82
C VAL A 119 -4.85 3.32 17.11
N PRO A 120 -5.36 3.98 18.16
CA PRO A 120 -4.65 4.14 19.42
C PRO A 120 -4.27 2.80 20.07
N VAL A 121 -3.01 2.70 20.47
CA VAL A 121 -2.50 1.60 21.29
C VAL A 121 -2.69 1.99 22.75
N GLN A 122 -3.35 1.13 23.51
CA GLN A 122 -3.71 1.45 24.90
C GLN A 122 -2.57 1.18 25.88
N MET A 123 -1.85 0.08 25.67
CA MET A 123 -0.76 -0.36 26.56
C MET A 123 0.40 -0.88 25.74
N LEU A 124 1.61 -0.59 26.22
CA LEU A 124 2.88 -1.03 25.65
C LEU A 124 3.60 -1.96 26.60
N TYR A 125 4.22 -3.00 26.06
CA TYR A 125 4.94 -4.03 26.79
C TYR A 125 6.35 -4.21 26.21
N VAL A 126 7.26 -4.67 27.05
CA VAL A 126 8.64 -4.99 26.66
C VAL A 126 8.72 -6.36 25.99
N ASP A 127 7.89 -7.30 26.44
CA ASP A 127 7.91 -8.71 26.05
C ASP A 127 6.71 -9.08 25.15
N GLU A 128 6.93 -10.04 24.25
CA GLU A 128 5.90 -10.60 23.36
C GLU A 128 4.72 -11.20 24.15
N ALA A 129 4.98 -11.79 25.30
CA ALA A 129 3.96 -12.37 26.17
C ALA A 129 3.10 -11.32 26.90
N GLN A 130 3.41 -10.04 26.74
CA GLN A 130 2.69 -8.89 27.32
C GLN A 130 2.55 -8.99 28.86
N THR A 131 3.58 -9.48 29.50
CA THR A 131 3.62 -9.65 30.99
C THR A 131 4.31 -8.49 31.69
N GLN A 132 5.22 -7.78 31.00
CA GLN A 132 6.00 -6.67 31.54
C GLN A 132 5.61 -5.35 30.85
N PRO A 133 4.77 -4.51 31.48
CA PRO A 133 4.46 -3.18 30.95
C PRO A 133 5.74 -2.35 30.76
N PHE A 134 5.83 -1.67 29.63
CA PHE A 134 6.94 -0.76 29.36
C PHE A 134 6.80 0.50 30.24
N SER A 135 7.89 0.90 30.88
CA SER A 135 8.00 2.18 31.57
C SER A 135 9.30 2.85 31.12
N GLY A 136 9.18 4.05 30.59
CA GLY A 136 10.34 4.73 30.01
C GLY A 136 9.98 5.89 29.13
N THR A 137 10.86 6.20 28.22
CA THR A 137 10.71 7.33 27.29
C THR A 137 10.90 6.84 25.87
N ILE A 138 9.97 7.17 24.98
CA ILE A 138 10.09 6.93 23.54
C ILE A 138 10.58 8.21 22.90
N ASP A 139 11.65 8.10 22.12
CA ASP A 139 12.15 9.17 21.26
C ASP A 139 11.67 8.92 19.82
N PRO A 140 10.68 9.67 19.32
CA PRO A 140 10.15 9.51 17.99
C PRO A 140 11.15 9.81 16.86
N VAL A 141 12.14 10.68 17.15
CA VAL A 141 13.12 11.09 16.16
C VAL A 141 14.15 10.01 15.90
N SER A 142 14.65 9.38 16.97
CA SER A 142 15.60 8.26 16.84
C SER A 142 14.91 6.92 16.58
N GLY A 143 13.60 6.82 16.80
CA GLY A 143 12.87 5.55 16.71
C GLY A 143 13.29 4.54 17.76
N THR A 144 13.62 5.02 18.96
CA THR A 144 14.06 4.17 20.09
C THR A 144 13.29 4.48 21.36
N ALA A 145 13.13 3.47 22.21
CA ALA A 145 12.59 3.64 23.55
C ALA A 145 13.67 3.31 24.59
N THR A 146 13.78 4.13 25.62
CA THR A 146 14.68 3.90 26.75
C THR A 146 13.85 3.61 27.98
N GLY A 147 13.97 2.39 28.51
CA GLY A 147 13.31 1.98 29.73
C GLY A 147 13.89 2.67 30.97
N ASP A 148 13.11 2.72 32.05
CA ASP A 148 13.58 3.19 33.37
C ASP A 148 14.69 2.30 33.95
N ASP A 149 14.82 1.08 33.42
CA ASP A 149 15.93 0.15 33.71
C ASP A 149 17.22 0.49 32.93
N GLY A 150 17.18 1.49 32.07
CA GLY A 150 18.30 1.93 31.22
C GLY A 150 18.51 1.09 29.97
N GLN A 151 17.62 0.14 29.65
CA GLN A 151 17.69 -0.62 28.41
C GLN A 151 17.08 0.17 27.26
N THR A 152 17.60 -0.06 26.04
CA THR A 152 17.10 0.59 24.82
C THR A 152 16.42 -0.45 23.93
N TYR A 153 15.24 -0.11 23.46
CA TYR A 153 14.39 -0.95 22.62
C TYR A 153 14.17 -0.25 21.27
N THR A 154 14.11 -1.00 20.19
CA THR A 154 13.75 -0.55 18.84
C THR A 154 12.33 -0.95 18.47
N SER A 155 11.73 -1.87 19.24
CA SER A 155 10.34 -2.26 19.15
C SER A 155 9.76 -2.51 20.54
N LEU A 156 8.47 -2.36 20.67
CA LEU A 156 7.67 -2.70 21.85
C LEU A 156 6.54 -3.62 21.41
N HIS A 157 5.81 -4.19 22.36
CA HIS A 157 4.66 -5.05 22.07
C HIS A 157 3.38 -4.42 22.59
N GLY A 158 2.25 -4.71 21.94
CA GLY A 158 0.95 -4.21 22.36
C GLY A 158 -0.20 -4.86 21.64
N MET A 159 -1.41 -4.64 22.15
CA MET A 159 -2.63 -5.06 21.49
C MET A 159 -3.04 -3.99 20.47
N ALA A 160 -2.82 -4.26 19.19
CA ALA A 160 -3.07 -3.34 18.10
C ALA A 160 -3.99 -3.96 17.03
N VAL A 161 -4.56 -3.11 16.17
CA VAL A 161 -5.28 -3.58 15.00
C VAL A 161 -4.30 -3.96 13.90
N GLU A 162 -4.67 -4.94 13.11
CA GLU A 162 -3.96 -5.25 11.89
C GLU A 162 -4.47 -4.43 10.71
N SER A 163 -3.61 -4.24 9.71
CA SER A 163 -3.96 -3.58 8.46
C SER A 163 -3.38 -4.35 7.26
N GLY A 164 -3.77 -3.97 6.04
CA GLY A 164 -3.21 -4.54 4.82
C GLY A 164 -3.33 -6.07 4.71
N ALA A 165 -2.23 -6.72 4.39
CA ALA A 165 -2.19 -8.17 4.19
C ALA A 165 -2.47 -8.97 5.48
N PRO A 166 -1.92 -8.65 6.66
CA PRO A 166 -2.24 -9.35 7.90
C PRO A 166 -3.73 -9.33 8.24
N LEU A 167 -4.40 -8.18 8.13
CA LEU A 167 -5.84 -8.07 8.33
C LEU A 167 -6.62 -8.95 7.35
N THR A 168 -6.24 -8.93 6.08
CA THR A 168 -6.84 -9.75 5.03
C THR A 168 -6.64 -11.25 5.33
N MET A 169 -5.44 -11.64 5.76
CA MET A 169 -5.14 -13.02 6.16
C MET A 169 -6.03 -13.48 7.33
N ALA A 170 -6.20 -12.64 8.35
CA ALA A 170 -7.09 -12.91 9.47
C ALA A 170 -8.55 -13.09 9.02
N ALA A 171 -9.01 -12.25 8.08
CA ALA A 171 -10.36 -12.34 7.51
C ALA A 171 -10.57 -13.66 6.73
N PHE A 172 -9.62 -14.03 5.87
CA PHE A 172 -9.70 -15.28 5.12
C PHE A 172 -9.60 -16.50 6.03
N ARG A 173 -8.74 -16.49 7.04
CA ARG A 173 -8.62 -17.56 8.04
C ARG A 173 -9.93 -17.75 8.77
N ARG A 174 -10.54 -16.67 9.28
CA ARG A 174 -11.84 -16.72 10.00
C ARG A 174 -12.99 -17.08 9.08
N GLY A 175 -13.09 -16.45 7.91
CA GLY A 175 -14.21 -16.67 6.98
C GLY A 175 -14.24 -18.08 6.40
N LEU A 176 -13.08 -18.71 6.21
CA LEU A 176 -12.97 -20.08 5.69
C LEU A 176 -12.80 -21.13 6.78
N SER A 177 -12.84 -20.76 8.06
CA SER A 177 -12.69 -21.69 9.18
C SER A 177 -13.63 -22.92 9.15
N PRO A 178 -14.87 -22.87 8.62
CA PRO A 178 -15.69 -24.05 8.47
C PRO A 178 -15.13 -25.09 7.49
N LEU A 179 -14.23 -24.68 6.58
CA LEU A 179 -13.57 -25.54 5.60
C LEU A 179 -12.16 -25.96 6.02
N GLY A 180 -11.66 -25.41 7.14
CA GLY A 180 -10.34 -25.69 7.69
C GLY A 180 -9.51 -24.41 7.92
N ASP A 181 -8.34 -24.57 8.58
CA ASP A 181 -7.46 -23.44 8.94
C ASP A 181 -6.42 -23.14 7.85
N TRP A 182 -6.82 -23.08 6.60
CA TRP A 182 -5.94 -22.86 5.46
C TRP A 182 -6.21 -21.55 4.70
N GLY A 183 -7.29 -20.83 5.04
CA GLY A 183 -7.74 -19.64 4.32
C GLY A 183 -6.67 -18.56 4.16
N HIS A 184 -5.81 -18.36 5.15
CA HIS A 184 -4.72 -17.39 5.10
C HIS A 184 -3.68 -17.67 4.00
N TYR A 185 -3.47 -18.94 3.60
CA TYR A 185 -2.53 -19.26 2.52
C TYR A 185 -2.98 -18.74 1.16
N ILE A 186 -4.29 -18.50 0.95
CA ILE A 186 -4.79 -17.85 -0.28
C ILE A 186 -4.15 -16.46 -0.40
N VAL A 187 -4.17 -15.69 0.69
CA VAL A 187 -3.61 -14.34 0.70
C VAL A 187 -2.10 -14.37 0.52
N VAL A 188 -1.39 -15.27 1.23
CA VAL A 188 0.06 -15.43 1.09
C VAL A 188 0.46 -15.72 -0.37
N LEU A 189 -0.24 -16.69 -1.00
CA LEU A 189 0.03 -17.04 -2.39
C LEU A 189 -0.31 -15.89 -3.34
N SER A 190 -1.42 -15.19 -3.11
CA SER A 190 -1.83 -14.05 -3.92
C SER A 190 -0.80 -12.91 -3.84
N VAL A 191 -0.34 -12.55 -2.64
CA VAL A 191 0.68 -11.52 -2.43
C VAL A 191 1.99 -11.89 -3.16
N LEU A 192 2.42 -13.16 -3.05
CA LEU A 192 3.60 -13.64 -3.75
C LEU A 192 3.47 -13.51 -5.27
N LEU A 193 2.34 -13.96 -5.83
CA LEU A 193 2.07 -13.89 -7.26
C LEU A 193 1.99 -12.44 -7.74
N PHE A 194 1.32 -11.56 -6.98
CA PHE A 194 1.24 -10.13 -7.31
C PHE A 194 2.60 -9.45 -7.26
N ALA A 195 3.43 -9.74 -6.26
CA ALA A 195 4.77 -9.18 -6.19
C ALA A 195 5.63 -9.56 -7.41
N ILE A 196 5.62 -10.84 -7.79
CA ILE A 196 6.37 -11.35 -8.95
C ILE A 196 5.83 -10.74 -10.25
N SER A 197 4.51 -10.77 -10.47
CA SER A 197 3.89 -10.24 -11.68
C SER A 197 4.13 -8.73 -11.84
N THR A 198 4.02 -7.98 -10.74
CA THR A 198 4.29 -6.53 -10.72
C THR A 198 5.75 -6.24 -11.06
N ALA A 199 6.70 -6.97 -10.47
CA ALA A 199 8.12 -6.78 -10.78
C ALA A 199 8.42 -7.04 -12.27
N ILE A 200 7.79 -8.06 -12.87
CA ILE A 200 7.93 -8.37 -14.30
C ILE A 200 7.31 -7.26 -15.16
N ALA A 201 6.08 -6.84 -14.84
CA ALA A 201 5.36 -5.81 -15.59
C ALA A 201 6.11 -4.46 -15.57
N TRP A 202 6.54 -4.01 -14.41
CA TRP A 202 7.28 -2.75 -14.27
C TRP A 202 8.67 -2.79 -14.92
N SER A 203 9.34 -3.95 -14.89
CA SER A 203 10.57 -4.13 -15.67
C SER A 203 10.32 -3.97 -17.18
N TYR A 204 9.20 -4.49 -17.66
CA TYR A 204 8.80 -4.35 -19.06
C TYR A 204 8.46 -2.91 -19.44
N TYR A 205 7.68 -2.21 -18.60
CA TYR A 205 7.33 -0.81 -18.86
C TYR A 205 8.57 0.07 -18.99
N GLY A 206 9.50 -0.06 -18.04
CA GLY A 206 10.71 0.74 -18.07
C GLY A 206 11.66 0.36 -19.22
N ASP A 207 11.75 -0.92 -19.61
CA ASP A 207 12.54 -1.29 -20.76
C ASP A 207 11.99 -0.72 -22.07
N ARG A 208 10.63 -0.64 -22.22
CA ARG A 208 10.01 0.04 -23.36
C ARG A 208 10.31 1.53 -23.37
N CYS A 209 10.20 2.19 -22.23
CA CYS A 209 10.55 3.60 -22.09
C CYS A 209 12.04 3.85 -22.36
N ALA A 210 12.94 3.05 -21.80
CA ALA A 210 14.38 3.17 -22.03
C ALA A 210 14.74 2.98 -23.50
N ASN A 211 14.13 1.98 -24.16
CA ASN A 211 14.32 1.75 -25.57
C ASN A 211 13.82 2.92 -26.44
N TYR A 212 12.67 3.49 -26.08
CA TYR A 212 12.09 4.63 -26.80
C TYR A 212 12.97 5.89 -26.68
N LEU A 213 13.46 6.20 -25.49
CA LEU A 213 14.22 7.43 -25.23
C LEU A 213 15.70 7.32 -25.67
N PHE A 214 16.33 6.19 -25.48
CA PHE A 214 17.78 6.03 -25.61
C PHE A 214 18.20 4.92 -26.57
N GLY A 215 17.22 4.22 -27.17
CA GLY A 215 17.44 3.13 -28.11
C GLY A 215 17.74 1.79 -27.43
N ALA A 216 17.84 0.72 -28.24
CA ALA A 216 17.95 -0.66 -27.79
C ALA A 216 19.16 -0.94 -26.87
N ARG A 217 20.23 -0.16 -27.00
CA ARG A 217 21.43 -0.30 -26.16
C ARG A 217 21.20 0.06 -24.69
N ALA A 218 20.18 0.85 -24.40
CA ALA A 218 19.84 1.26 -23.04
C ALA A 218 19.06 0.21 -22.24
N VAL A 219 18.50 -0.81 -22.91
CA VAL A 219 17.66 -1.82 -22.26
C VAL A 219 18.44 -2.64 -21.23
N ILE A 220 19.66 -3.09 -21.57
CA ILE A 220 20.48 -3.89 -20.65
C ILE A 220 20.92 -3.09 -19.41
N PRO A 221 21.51 -1.89 -19.56
CA PRO A 221 21.84 -1.03 -18.43
C PRO A 221 20.63 -0.74 -17.54
N TYR A 222 19.48 -0.44 -18.14
CA TYR A 222 18.25 -0.24 -17.40
C TYR A 222 17.87 -1.46 -16.53
N LYS A 223 17.88 -2.67 -17.10
CA LYS A 223 17.55 -3.89 -16.36
C LYS A 223 18.51 -4.18 -15.21
N VAL A 224 19.79 -3.89 -15.40
CA VAL A 224 20.78 -4.02 -14.32
C VAL A 224 20.45 -3.06 -13.18
N ILE A 225 20.18 -1.78 -13.47
CA ILE A 225 19.79 -0.78 -12.48
C ILE A 225 18.47 -1.21 -11.80
N PHE A 226 17.49 -1.67 -12.55
CA PHE A 226 16.20 -2.12 -12.01
C PHE A 226 16.37 -3.26 -10.98
N VAL A 227 17.19 -4.28 -11.29
CA VAL A 227 17.48 -5.37 -10.35
C VAL A 227 18.23 -4.87 -9.11
N MET A 228 19.20 -3.97 -9.29
CA MET A 228 19.94 -3.38 -8.17
C MET A 228 19.01 -2.56 -7.26
N LEU A 229 18.07 -1.80 -7.83
CA LEU A 229 17.09 -1.05 -7.05
C LEU A 229 16.10 -1.95 -6.30
N HIS A 230 15.77 -3.13 -6.83
CA HIS A 230 14.98 -4.12 -6.08
C HIS A 230 15.70 -4.58 -4.81
N PHE A 231 17.01 -4.85 -4.92
CA PHE A 231 17.83 -5.19 -3.76
C PHE A 231 17.88 -4.05 -2.74
N VAL A 232 18.09 -2.82 -3.20
CA VAL A 232 18.09 -1.63 -2.34
C VAL A 232 16.73 -1.45 -1.65
N GLY A 233 15.63 -1.62 -2.39
CA GLY A 233 14.27 -1.54 -1.84
C GLY A 233 13.97 -2.60 -0.78
N ALA A 234 14.58 -3.78 -0.87
CA ALA A 234 14.43 -4.83 0.13
C ALA A 234 15.17 -4.54 1.45
N VAL A 235 16.13 -3.60 1.45
CA VAL A 235 16.95 -3.27 2.63
C VAL A 235 16.50 -1.96 3.28
N LEU A 236 15.87 -1.06 2.51
CA LEU A 236 15.42 0.23 3.02
C LEU A 236 14.16 0.08 3.90
N PRO A 237 13.95 0.97 4.89
CA PRO A 237 12.71 1.04 5.65
C PRO A 237 11.50 1.25 4.74
N LEU A 238 10.38 0.59 5.08
CA LEU A 238 9.16 0.62 4.27
C LEU A 238 8.60 2.04 4.09
N SER A 239 8.69 2.89 5.12
CA SER A 239 8.27 4.29 5.06
C SER A 239 8.99 5.07 3.96
N VAL A 240 10.33 4.93 3.88
CA VAL A 240 11.14 5.59 2.85
C VAL A 240 10.73 5.15 1.44
N ILE A 241 10.41 3.86 1.28
CA ILE A 241 9.95 3.33 -0.02
C ILE A 241 8.58 3.90 -0.40
N TRP A 242 7.66 4.03 0.56
CA TRP A 242 6.35 4.64 0.31
C TRP A 242 6.46 6.12 -0.05
N ASP A 243 7.26 6.89 0.67
CA ASP A 243 7.45 8.32 0.41
C ASP A 243 8.08 8.56 -0.97
N LEU A 244 9.10 7.79 -1.32
CA LEU A 244 9.69 7.84 -2.66
C LEU A 244 8.69 7.44 -3.74
N GLY A 245 7.90 6.40 -3.50
CA GLY A 245 6.85 5.93 -4.40
C GLY A 245 5.83 7.03 -4.69
N ASP A 246 5.35 7.71 -3.66
CA ASP A 246 4.38 8.81 -3.79
C ASP A 246 4.93 10.01 -4.55
N VAL A 247 6.20 10.37 -4.34
CA VAL A 247 6.87 11.45 -5.10
C VAL A 247 6.98 11.08 -6.57
N PHE A 248 7.49 9.89 -6.89
CA PHE A 248 7.63 9.46 -8.28
C PHE A 248 6.28 9.30 -8.97
N LEU A 249 5.27 8.75 -8.29
CA LEU A 249 3.92 8.66 -8.80
C LEU A 249 3.37 10.04 -9.18
N SER A 250 3.54 11.03 -8.32
CA SER A 250 3.11 12.39 -8.57
C SER A 250 3.75 12.98 -9.83
N ILE A 251 5.05 12.71 -10.06
CA ILE A 251 5.77 13.18 -11.24
C ILE A 251 5.27 12.51 -12.52
N VAL A 252 5.02 11.20 -12.49
CA VAL A 252 4.62 10.41 -13.67
C VAL A 252 3.20 10.72 -14.12
N ILE A 253 2.29 11.01 -13.20
CA ILE A 253 0.87 11.29 -13.53
C ILE A 253 0.70 12.55 -14.39
N TRP A 254 1.42 13.61 -14.11
CA TRP A 254 1.23 14.90 -14.79
C TRP A 254 1.40 14.85 -16.32
N PRO A 255 2.51 14.34 -16.86
CA PRO A 255 2.69 14.23 -18.31
C PRO A 255 1.60 13.38 -18.97
N ASN A 256 1.19 12.29 -18.30
CA ASN A 256 0.17 11.41 -18.85
C ASN A 256 -1.21 12.05 -18.86
N LEU A 257 -1.61 12.79 -17.82
CA LEU A 257 -2.89 13.51 -17.81
C LEU A 257 -2.95 14.56 -18.93
N ILE A 258 -1.85 15.26 -19.20
CA ILE A 258 -1.77 16.21 -20.31
C ILE A 258 -1.94 15.47 -21.66
N ALA A 259 -1.24 14.35 -21.84
CA ALA A 259 -1.35 13.53 -23.04
C ALA A 259 -2.77 13.00 -23.24
N LEU A 260 -3.43 12.51 -22.20
CA LEU A 260 -4.82 12.06 -22.24
C LEU A 260 -5.77 13.19 -22.65
N GLY A 261 -5.58 14.40 -22.10
CA GLY A 261 -6.39 15.57 -22.47
C GLY A 261 -6.27 15.93 -23.96
N ILE A 262 -5.05 15.87 -24.50
CA ILE A 262 -4.78 16.16 -25.92
C ILE A 262 -5.36 15.06 -26.82
N LEU A 263 -5.26 13.79 -26.44
CA LEU A 263 -5.68 12.65 -27.25
C LEU A 263 -7.17 12.32 -27.12
N ALA A 264 -7.86 12.83 -26.10
CA ALA A 264 -9.26 12.51 -25.82
C ALA A 264 -10.19 12.69 -27.04
N PRO A 265 -10.14 13.77 -27.83
CA PRO A 265 -10.99 13.92 -29.03
C PRO A 265 -10.75 12.82 -30.05
N GLN A 266 -9.51 12.42 -30.26
CA GLN A 266 -9.14 11.34 -31.18
C GLN A 266 -9.69 10.00 -30.72
N VAL A 267 -9.54 9.70 -29.44
CA VAL A 267 -10.07 8.45 -28.83
C VAL A 267 -11.57 8.38 -28.98
N VAL A 268 -12.28 9.48 -28.70
CA VAL A 268 -13.74 9.55 -28.87
C VAL A 268 -14.15 9.29 -30.32
N ALA A 269 -13.47 9.92 -31.29
CA ALA A 269 -13.77 9.73 -32.71
C ALA A 269 -13.54 8.26 -33.15
N MET A 270 -12.41 7.67 -32.78
CA MET A 270 -12.10 6.26 -33.06
C MET A 270 -13.11 5.30 -32.44
N THR A 271 -13.49 5.56 -31.20
CA THR A 271 -14.47 4.73 -30.48
C THR A 271 -15.84 4.79 -31.15
N ARG A 272 -16.29 5.99 -31.53
CA ARG A 272 -17.56 6.16 -32.25
C ARG A 272 -17.55 5.39 -33.57
N ASP A 273 -16.52 5.57 -34.40
CA ASP A 273 -16.37 4.86 -35.67
C ASP A 273 -16.38 3.32 -35.48
N TYR A 274 -15.66 2.83 -34.49
CA TYR A 274 -15.62 1.40 -34.19
C TYR A 274 -17.00 0.81 -33.85
N PHE A 275 -17.77 1.51 -32.99
CA PHE A 275 -19.12 1.05 -32.62
C PHE A 275 -20.16 1.26 -33.72
N GLU A 276 -19.99 2.23 -34.61
CA GLU A 276 -20.84 2.42 -35.80
C GLU A 276 -20.60 1.31 -36.83
N ARG A 277 -19.34 0.94 -37.10
CA ARG A 277 -18.98 -0.14 -38.05
C ARG A 277 -19.30 -1.54 -37.56
N LYS A 278 -19.27 -1.78 -36.24
CA LYS A 278 -19.51 -3.07 -35.56
C LYS A 278 -18.67 -4.22 -36.14
N PRO A 279 -17.34 -4.09 -36.21
CA PRO A 279 -16.48 -5.07 -36.89
C PRO A 279 -16.49 -6.46 -36.25
N TRP A 280 -17.00 -6.60 -35.03
CA TRP A 280 -17.18 -7.90 -34.35
C TRP A 280 -18.34 -8.74 -34.87
N ARG A 281 -19.24 -8.17 -35.71
CA ARG A 281 -20.36 -8.91 -36.27
C ARG A 281 -19.97 -9.73 -37.51
N ASP A 282 -18.87 -9.36 -38.16
CA ASP A 282 -18.40 -9.97 -39.38
C ASP A 282 -17.30 -11.04 -39.15
N LYS A 283 -16.96 -11.30 -37.89
CA LYS A 283 -16.09 -12.37 -37.43
C LYS A 283 -16.92 -13.49 -36.81
#